data_fc5a6973a0ffe76543405dbd344e5446
#
_entry.id   fc5a6973a0ffe76543405dbd344e5446
#
_cell.length_a   1.000
_cell.length_b   1.000
_cell.length_c   1.000
_cell.angle_alpha   90.00
_cell.angle_beta   90.00
_cell.angle_gamma   90.00
#
_symmetry.space_group_name_H-M   'P 1'
#
loop_
_entity.id
_entity.type
_entity.pdbx_description
1 polymer ?
#
loop_
_entity_poly.entity_id
_entity_poly.type
_entity_poly.pdbx_seq_one_letter_code
_entity_poly.pdbx_strand_id
1 'polypeptide(L)'
;ISAAQYLDPKREPFDIVVFDEASQLPTCKAVGVLARGKDAVIVGDPKQMPPTSFFATNAVDEDNLEAEDLESILDDCLALNMPQSHLLWHYRSRHESLIAFSNSQFYENKLFTFPSVNDRVSKVTLVKVEGVFDRGRTRTNREEALAVLEEIKRRCKDPELSKQSLGVVTFNISQQHLIDDLLNEAC
;
A
#
# COMPACT_ATOMS: atom_id res chain seq x y z
N ILE A 1 13.05 -15.43 -1.74
CA ILE A 1 12.86 -16.88 -1.95
C ILE A 1 13.83 -17.37 -3.02
N SER A 2 13.83 -16.84 -4.24
CA SER A 2 14.70 -17.29 -5.34
C SER A 2 16.19 -17.29 -4.97
N ALA A 3 16.68 -16.23 -4.32
CA ALA A 3 18.07 -16.15 -3.89
C ALA A 3 18.46 -17.28 -2.91
N ALA A 4 17.58 -17.61 -1.96
CA ALA A 4 17.82 -18.70 -1.03
C ALA A 4 17.78 -20.08 -1.69
N GLN A 5 16.99 -20.23 -2.74
CA GLN A 5 16.73 -21.50 -3.43
C GLN A 5 17.81 -21.82 -4.50
N TYR A 6 18.27 -20.81 -5.24
CA TYR A 6 19.14 -21.00 -6.40
C TYR A 6 20.61 -20.65 -6.18
N LEU A 7 20.95 -19.91 -5.12
CA LEU A 7 22.35 -19.65 -4.80
C LEU A 7 22.98 -20.86 -4.11
N ASP A 8 24.18 -21.23 -4.55
CA ASP A 8 24.95 -22.30 -3.93
C ASP A 8 25.21 -22.00 -2.43
N PRO A 9 24.77 -22.88 -1.51
CA PRO A 9 24.93 -22.66 -0.07
C PRO A 9 26.42 -22.71 0.37
N LYS A 10 27.29 -23.25 -0.44
CA LYS A 10 28.73 -23.32 -0.16
C LYS A 10 29.51 -22.08 -0.62
N ARG A 11 28.84 -21.17 -1.35
CA ARG A 11 29.45 -19.91 -1.78
C ARG A 11 29.78 -19.06 -0.54
N GLU A 12 30.85 -18.28 -0.62
CA GLU A 12 31.15 -17.26 0.40
C GLU A 12 29.98 -16.32 0.58
N PRO A 13 29.63 -15.97 1.82
CA PRO A 13 28.54 -15.03 2.11
C PRO A 13 28.80 -13.68 1.47
N PHE A 14 27.72 -13.00 1.07
CA PHE A 14 27.78 -11.59 0.69
C PHE A 14 28.18 -10.74 1.91
N ASP A 15 28.81 -9.62 1.68
CA ASP A 15 29.17 -8.73 2.78
C ASP A 15 27.90 -8.14 3.42
N ILE A 16 26.92 -7.73 2.60
CA ILE A 16 25.65 -7.17 3.08
C ILE A 16 24.49 -7.76 2.28
N VAL A 17 23.40 -8.05 2.99
CA VAL A 17 22.09 -8.37 2.42
C VAL A 17 21.12 -7.25 2.78
N VAL A 18 20.45 -6.69 1.80
CA VAL A 18 19.44 -5.63 2.01
C VAL A 18 18.06 -6.20 1.72
N PHE A 19 17.14 -6.05 2.68
CA PHE A 19 15.73 -6.32 2.52
C PHE A 19 15.00 -5.01 2.37
N ASP A 20 14.33 -4.81 1.25
CA ASP A 20 13.44 -3.69 1.01
C ASP A 20 11.98 -4.15 1.15
N GLU A 21 11.06 -3.24 1.53
CA GLU A 21 9.66 -3.54 1.85
C GLU A 21 9.53 -4.67 2.90
N ALA A 22 10.40 -4.66 3.90
CA ALA A 22 10.53 -5.72 4.89
C ALA A 22 9.31 -5.89 5.80
N SER A 23 8.46 -4.86 5.91
CA SER A 23 7.15 -4.93 6.58
C SER A 23 6.17 -5.90 5.93
N GLN A 24 6.38 -6.24 4.64
CA GLN A 24 5.53 -7.16 3.89
C GLN A 24 6.15 -8.56 3.76
N LEU A 25 7.34 -8.79 4.31
CA LEU A 25 8.06 -10.05 4.17
C LEU A 25 8.00 -10.85 5.47
N PRO A 26 7.31 -12.01 5.49
CA PRO A 26 7.33 -12.92 6.62
C PRO A 26 8.74 -13.40 6.95
N THR A 27 9.11 -13.43 8.22
CA THR A 27 10.43 -13.83 8.68
C THR A 27 10.83 -15.23 8.18
N CYS A 28 9.92 -16.17 8.15
CA CYS A 28 10.19 -17.53 7.64
C CYS A 28 10.67 -17.54 6.17
N LYS A 29 10.26 -16.56 5.36
CA LYS A 29 10.70 -16.41 3.97
C LYS A 29 12.04 -15.66 3.84
N ALA A 30 12.42 -14.90 4.87
CA ALA A 30 13.64 -14.11 4.88
C ALA A 30 14.86 -14.90 5.35
N VAL A 31 14.69 -15.88 6.25
CA VAL A 31 15.79 -16.63 6.93
C VAL A 31 16.80 -17.22 5.94
N GLY A 32 16.31 -17.82 4.84
CA GLY A 32 17.20 -18.42 3.84
C GLY A 32 18.07 -17.39 3.10
N VAL A 33 17.66 -16.14 3.04
CA VAL A 33 18.42 -15.03 2.45
C VAL A 33 19.34 -14.40 3.49
N LEU A 34 18.89 -14.24 4.73
CA LEU A 34 19.72 -13.79 5.85
C LEU A 34 20.98 -14.66 6.00
N ALA A 35 20.85 -15.98 5.88
CA ALA A 35 21.97 -16.91 5.97
C ALA A 35 23.02 -16.75 4.84
N ARG A 36 22.78 -15.87 3.86
CA ARG A 36 23.70 -15.60 2.74
C ARG A 36 24.54 -14.35 2.93
N GLY A 37 24.33 -13.59 3.99
CA GLY A 37 25.07 -12.36 4.29
C GLY A 37 25.81 -12.41 5.60
N LYS A 38 26.87 -11.60 5.71
CA LYS A 38 27.56 -11.35 6.97
C LYS A 38 26.80 -10.33 7.81
N ASP A 39 26.32 -9.29 7.13
CA ASP A 39 25.50 -8.22 7.70
C ASP A 39 24.17 -8.11 6.97
N ALA A 40 23.15 -7.56 7.64
CA ALA A 40 21.85 -7.33 7.06
C ALA A 40 21.37 -5.90 7.33
N VAL A 41 20.73 -5.30 6.32
CA VAL A 41 20.02 -4.04 6.41
C VAL A 41 18.54 -4.31 6.11
N ILE A 42 17.68 -4.03 7.09
CA ILE A 42 16.25 -4.27 6.99
C ILE A 42 15.56 -2.92 6.81
N VAL A 43 14.99 -2.70 5.62
CA VAL A 43 14.30 -1.46 5.24
C VAL A 43 12.82 -1.72 5.10
N GLY A 44 12.00 -0.94 5.77
CA GLY A 44 10.55 -1.07 5.71
C GLY A 44 9.85 -0.02 6.54
N ASP A 45 8.54 -0.05 6.52
CA ASP A 45 7.70 0.90 7.23
C ASP A 45 6.67 0.13 8.09
N PRO A 46 6.80 0.18 9.44
CA PRO A 46 5.88 -0.54 10.33
C PRO A 46 4.47 0.05 10.36
N LYS A 47 4.23 1.17 9.68
CA LYS A 47 2.89 1.77 9.53
C LYS A 47 2.19 1.38 8.23
N GLN A 48 2.90 0.66 7.35
CA GLN A 48 2.30 0.07 6.15
C GLN A 48 1.70 -1.30 6.45
N MET A 49 1.05 -1.88 5.45
CA MET A 49 0.34 -3.14 5.63
C MET A 49 1.32 -4.28 5.99
N PRO A 50 0.97 -5.12 6.98
CA PRO A 50 1.74 -6.31 7.30
C PRO A 50 1.67 -7.34 6.16
N PRO A 51 2.46 -8.44 6.23
CA PRO A 51 2.34 -9.53 5.28
C PRO A 51 0.91 -10.06 5.24
N THR A 52 0.31 -10.13 4.04
CA THR A 52 -1.04 -10.66 3.88
C THR A 52 -0.98 -12.03 3.22
N SER A 53 -1.77 -12.97 3.70
CA SER A 53 -1.98 -14.29 3.08
C SER A 53 -2.86 -14.21 1.82
N PHE A 54 -3.35 -13.03 1.47
CA PHE A 54 -4.30 -12.79 0.39
C PHE A 54 -3.86 -13.37 -0.98
N PHE A 55 -2.57 -13.44 -1.25
CA PHE A 55 -2.04 -14.03 -2.48
C PHE A 55 -1.68 -15.52 -2.38
N ALA A 56 -1.87 -16.15 -1.22
CA ALA A 56 -1.45 -17.51 -1.00
C ALA A 56 -2.55 -18.56 -1.32
N THR A 57 -3.81 -18.15 -1.42
CA THR A 57 -4.95 -19.05 -1.70
C THR A 57 -5.78 -18.50 -2.85
N ASN A 58 -5.80 -19.25 -3.96
CA ASN A 58 -6.72 -19.02 -5.11
C ASN A 58 -8.17 -19.45 -4.80
N ALA A 59 -8.52 -19.70 -3.53
CA ALA A 59 -9.84 -20.07 -3.09
C ALA A 59 -10.17 -19.23 -1.86
N VAL A 60 -10.71 -18.04 -2.09
CA VAL A 60 -11.14 -17.13 -1.02
C VAL A 60 -12.54 -17.53 -0.60
N ASP A 61 -12.66 -18.27 0.49
CA ASP A 61 -13.82 -18.16 1.35
C ASP A 61 -13.70 -16.84 2.11
N GLU A 62 -14.47 -15.83 1.69
CA GLU A 62 -14.43 -14.49 2.28
C GLU A 62 -14.78 -14.44 3.78
N ASP A 63 -15.34 -15.52 4.33
CA ASP A 63 -15.73 -15.65 5.73
C ASP A 63 -14.60 -16.18 6.64
N ASN A 64 -13.45 -16.58 6.10
CA ASN A 64 -12.30 -17.10 6.85
C ASN A 64 -11.04 -16.22 6.70
N LEU A 65 -11.21 -14.90 6.59
CA LEU A 65 -10.13 -13.93 6.75
C LEU A 65 -9.80 -13.69 8.23
N GLU A 66 -9.57 -14.74 8.99
CA GLU A 66 -8.57 -14.68 10.04
C GLU A 66 -7.23 -14.66 9.29
N ALA A 67 -6.81 -13.46 8.90
CA ALA A 67 -5.45 -13.22 8.49
C ALA A 67 -4.60 -13.71 9.67
N GLU A 68 -3.92 -14.85 9.50
CA GLU A 68 -2.79 -15.15 10.37
C GLU A 68 -1.88 -13.92 10.25
N ASP A 69 -1.80 -13.13 11.30
CA ASP A 69 -0.86 -12.03 11.44
C ASP A 69 0.54 -12.65 11.40
N LEU A 70 1.04 -12.83 10.19
CA LEU A 70 2.41 -13.29 9.99
C LEU A 70 3.32 -12.11 10.36
N GLU A 71 4.07 -12.26 11.43
CA GLU A 71 5.08 -11.29 11.82
C GLU A 71 6.08 -11.09 10.68
N SER A 72 6.34 -9.83 10.37
CA SER A 72 7.31 -9.47 9.36
C SER A 72 8.73 -9.51 9.95
N ILE A 73 9.72 -9.71 9.09
CA ILE A 73 11.13 -9.59 9.50
C ILE A 73 11.44 -8.21 10.11
N LEU A 74 10.72 -7.16 9.68
CA LEU A 74 10.87 -5.83 10.27
C LEU A 74 10.38 -5.81 11.72
N ASP A 75 9.21 -6.41 12.00
CA ASP A 75 8.63 -6.46 13.34
C ASP A 75 9.52 -7.25 14.29
N ASP A 76 10.06 -8.38 13.86
CA ASP A 76 11.01 -9.17 14.63
C ASP A 76 12.30 -8.38 14.96
N CYS A 77 12.84 -7.65 13.96
CA CYS A 77 14.02 -6.81 14.20
C CYS A 77 13.74 -5.68 15.19
N LEU A 78 12.56 -5.07 15.13
CA LEU A 78 12.12 -4.03 16.07
C LEU A 78 11.93 -4.62 17.47
N ALA A 79 11.33 -5.79 17.60
CA ALA A 79 11.15 -6.48 18.89
C ALA A 79 12.50 -6.85 19.55
N LEU A 80 13.50 -7.16 18.74
CA LEU A 80 14.86 -7.41 19.22
C LEU A 80 15.65 -6.14 19.56
N ASN A 81 15.05 -4.95 19.42
CA ASN A 81 15.70 -3.66 19.64
C ASN A 81 17.01 -3.49 18.83
N MET A 82 17.02 -3.94 17.60
CA MET A 82 18.13 -3.72 16.70
C MET A 82 18.36 -2.22 16.45
N PRO A 83 19.62 -1.77 16.22
CA PRO A 83 19.89 -0.38 15.90
C PRO A 83 19.05 0.09 14.72
N GLN A 84 18.34 1.21 14.88
CA GLN A 84 17.42 1.72 13.87
C GLN A 84 17.66 3.18 13.55
N SER A 85 17.34 3.57 12.34
CA SER A 85 17.37 4.94 11.87
C SER A 85 16.15 5.22 11.00
N HIS A 86 15.56 6.41 11.15
CA HIS A 86 14.38 6.81 10.39
C HIS A 86 14.78 7.65 9.18
N LEU A 87 14.19 7.32 8.02
CA LEU A 87 14.26 8.15 6.82
C LEU A 87 13.21 9.26 6.95
N LEU A 88 13.65 10.50 7.00
CA LEU A 88 12.78 11.64 7.26
C LEU A 88 12.30 12.36 5.99
N TRP A 89 12.99 12.18 4.85
CA TRP A 89 12.65 12.89 3.63
C TRP A 89 11.65 12.11 2.79
N HIS A 90 10.48 12.73 2.57
CA HIS A 90 9.45 12.23 1.67
C HIS A 90 9.52 12.96 0.32
N TYR A 91 9.86 12.24 -0.74
CA TYR A 91 10.06 12.78 -2.09
C TYR A 91 9.04 12.28 -3.12
N ARG A 92 8.29 11.22 -2.81
CA ARG A 92 7.35 10.60 -3.76
C ARG A 92 6.15 11.48 -4.06
N SER A 93 5.60 12.17 -3.09
CA SER A 93 4.47 13.09 -3.29
C SER A 93 4.95 14.41 -3.89
N ARG A 94 4.39 14.77 -5.04
CA ARG A 94 4.70 16.02 -5.72
C ARG A 94 4.13 17.26 -5.04
N HIS A 95 3.27 17.08 -4.06
CA HIS A 95 2.63 18.15 -3.31
C HIS A 95 2.48 17.72 -1.85
N GLU A 96 2.78 18.62 -0.92
CA GLU A 96 2.75 18.35 0.52
C GLU A 96 1.38 17.84 1.00
N SER A 97 0.28 18.40 0.50
CA SER A 97 -1.06 17.98 0.92
C SER A 97 -1.36 16.49 0.70
N LEU A 98 -0.64 15.82 -0.21
CA LEU A 98 -0.84 14.40 -0.48
C LEU A 98 -0.34 13.50 0.65
N ILE A 99 0.65 13.95 1.42
CA ILE A 99 1.20 13.20 2.56
C ILE A 99 0.82 13.80 3.91
N ALA A 100 0.28 15.03 3.93
CA ALA A 100 0.02 15.77 5.16
C ALA A 100 -0.83 15.00 6.17
N PHE A 101 -1.90 14.34 5.73
CA PHE A 101 -2.73 13.52 6.60
C PHE A 101 -1.94 12.36 7.20
N SER A 102 -1.25 11.58 6.38
CA SER A 102 -0.45 10.44 6.85
C SER A 102 0.68 10.89 7.76
N ASN A 103 1.34 11.99 7.43
CA ASN A 103 2.40 12.56 8.25
C ASN A 103 1.88 12.92 9.65
N SER A 104 0.73 13.55 9.71
CA SER A 104 0.08 13.94 10.97
C SER A 104 -0.39 12.73 11.79
N GLN A 105 -1.00 11.72 11.16
CA GLN A 105 -1.65 10.63 11.88
C GLN A 105 -0.71 9.47 12.22
N PHE A 106 0.30 9.22 11.41
CA PHE A 106 1.13 8.02 11.52
C PHE A 106 2.61 8.29 11.76
N TYR A 107 3.11 9.48 11.35
CA TYR A 107 4.54 9.80 11.40
C TYR A 107 4.87 11.00 12.29
N GLU A 108 3.96 11.40 13.19
CA GLU A 108 4.17 12.45 14.20
C GLU A 108 4.66 13.79 13.61
N ASN A 109 4.29 14.10 12.38
CA ASN A 109 4.77 15.24 11.58
C ASN A 109 6.31 15.28 11.40
N LYS A 110 6.97 14.12 11.45
CA LYS A 110 8.43 14.03 11.31
C LYS A 110 8.92 14.00 9.87
N LEU A 111 8.04 13.74 8.89
CA LEU A 111 8.43 13.68 7.50
C LEU A 111 8.60 15.08 6.93
N PHE A 112 9.77 15.33 6.35
CA PHE A 112 10.06 16.54 5.59
C PHE A 112 9.62 16.37 4.14
N THR A 113 8.98 17.38 3.59
CA THR A 113 8.54 17.44 2.20
C THR A 113 9.30 18.53 1.46
N PHE A 114 9.39 18.39 0.14
CA PHE A 114 9.92 19.46 -0.69
C PHE A 114 8.80 20.45 -1.00
N PRO A 115 9.07 21.77 -0.93
CA PRO A 115 8.06 22.76 -1.26
C PRO A 115 7.65 22.65 -2.73
N SER A 116 6.37 22.79 -3.00
CA SER A 116 5.81 22.82 -4.35
C SER A 116 5.49 24.25 -4.78
N VAL A 117 5.44 24.49 -6.07
CA VAL A 117 5.21 25.85 -6.63
C VAL A 117 3.84 26.41 -6.27
N ASN A 118 2.89 25.56 -5.87
CA ASN A 118 1.50 25.93 -5.60
C ASN A 118 0.98 25.35 -4.27
N ASP A 119 1.68 25.63 -3.18
CA ASP A 119 1.40 25.08 -1.84
C ASP A 119 0.07 25.55 -1.23
N ARG A 120 -0.52 26.63 -1.79
CA ARG A 120 -1.75 27.23 -1.25
C ARG A 120 -3.02 26.45 -1.57
N VAL A 121 -2.98 25.52 -2.52
CA VAL A 121 -4.15 24.77 -2.98
C VAL A 121 -3.96 23.29 -2.70
N SER A 122 -4.76 22.75 -1.79
CA SER A 122 -4.75 21.31 -1.51
C SER A 122 -5.05 20.49 -2.77
N LYS A 123 -4.29 19.41 -2.95
CA LYS A 123 -4.53 18.40 -4.01
C LYS A 123 -5.40 17.25 -3.52
N VAL A 124 -5.81 17.29 -2.26
CA VAL A 124 -6.75 16.34 -1.67
C VAL A 124 -8.09 17.03 -1.47
N THR A 125 -9.15 16.44 -2.00
CA THR A 125 -10.52 16.97 -1.90
C THR A 125 -11.43 15.86 -1.39
N LEU A 126 -12.23 16.19 -0.38
CA LEU A 126 -13.32 15.34 0.10
C LEU A 126 -14.59 15.64 -0.67
N VAL A 127 -15.19 14.63 -1.29
CA VAL A 127 -16.53 14.71 -1.88
C VAL A 127 -17.47 13.88 -1.03
N LYS A 128 -18.38 14.56 -0.32
CA LYS A 128 -19.41 13.89 0.47
C LYS A 128 -20.57 13.48 -0.41
N VAL A 129 -20.99 12.23 -0.31
CA VAL A 129 -22.11 11.64 -1.04
C VAL A 129 -23.16 11.16 -0.06
N GLU A 130 -24.43 11.46 -0.32
CA GLU A 130 -25.58 11.02 0.50
C GLU A 130 -25.96 9.58 0.09
N GLY A 131 -25.18 8.60 0.54
CA GLY A 131 -25.36 7.18 0.26
C GLY A 131 -25.20 6.33 1.50
N VAL A 132 -25.78 5.15 1.48
CA VAL A 132 -25.70 4.17 2.57
C VAL A 132 -24.97 2.93 2.08
N PHE A 133 -23.94 2.52 2.83
CA PHE A 133 -23.25 1.26 2.57
C PHE A 133 -24.08 0.07 3.08
N ASP A 134 -24.47 -0.82 2.19
CA ASP A 134 -25.21 -2.04 2.53
C ASP A 134 -24.28 -3.11 3.10
N ARG A 135 -24.17 -3.18 4.42
CA ARG A 135 -23.31 -4.13 5.12
C ARG A 135 -23.82 -5.59 5.06
N GLY A 136 -25.10 -5.77 4.89
CA GLY A 136 -25.75 -7.07 5.12
C GLY A 136 -25.92 -7.94 3.88
N ARG A 137 -25.87 -7.40 2.68
CA ARG A 137 -26.19 -8.09 1.43
C ARG A 137 -25.14 -7.87 0.36
N THR A 138 -25.15 -6.69 -0.27
CA THR A 138 -24.32 -6.40 -1.45
C THR A 138 -22.90 -5.96 -1.10
N ARG A 139 -22.68 -5.47 0.11
CA ARG A 139 -21.43 -4.84 0.56
C ARG A 139 -20.99 -3.70 -0.36
N THR A 140 -21.97 -2.92 -0.85
CA THR A 140 -21.74 -1.80 -1.76
C THR A 140 -22.45 -0.54 -1.33
N ASN A 141 -22.00 0.60 -1.87
CA ASN A 141 -22.70 1.89 -1.83
C ASN A 141 -22.87 2.36 -3.28
N ARG A 142 -24.08 2.22 -3.81
CA ARG A 142 -24.39 2.54 -5.21
C ARG A 142 -24.26 4.03 -5.52
N GLU A 143 -24.68 4.90 -4.60
CA GLU A 143 -24.60 6.35 -4.79
C GLU A 143 -23.14 6.82 -4.87
N GLU A 144 -22.27 6.24 -4.04
CA GLU A 144 -20.83 6.48 -4.09
C GLU A 144 -20.23 5.99 -5.40
N ALA A 145 -20.63 4.80 -5.88
CA ALA A 145 -20.16 4.27 -7.16
C ALA A 145 -20.57 5.17 -8.33
N LEU A 146 -21.80 5.70 -8.32
CA LEU A 146 -22.27 6.65 -9.33
C LEU A 146 -21.49 7.96 -9.29
N ALA A 147 -21.20 8.49 -8.10
CA ALA A 147 -20.38 9.69 -7.96
C ALA A 147 -18.96 9.50 -8.49
N VAL A 148 -18.36 8.33 -8.25
CA VAL A 148 -17.06 7.95 -8.82
C VAL A 148 -17.13 7.89 -10.36
N LEU A 149 -18.18 7.26 -10.91
CA LEU A 149 -18.40 7.19 -12.36
C LEU A 149 -18.49 8.58 -13.00
N GLU A 150 -19.24 9.48 -12.40
CA GLU A 150 -19.36 10.85 -12.91
C GLU A 150 -18.04 11.62 -12.85
N GLU A 151 -17.25 11.42 -11.82
CA GLU A 151 -15.90 12.02 -11.75
C GLU A 151 -14.97 11.43 -12.82
N ILE A 152 -15.03 10.12 -13.07
CA ILE A 152 -14.27 9.49 -14.17
C ILE A 152 -14.67 10.10 -15.52
N LYS A 153 -15.97 10.20 -15.81
CA LYS A 153 -16.49 10.82 -17.04
C LYS A 153 -16.06 12.27 -17.19
N ARG A 154 -16.10 13.03 -16.10
CA ARG A 154 -15.65 14.43 -16.09
C ARG A 154 -14.19 14.55 -16.48
N ARG A 155 -13.31 13.68 -15.90
CA ARG A 155 -11.87 13.67 -16.20
C ARG A 155 -11.58 13.24 -17.63
N CYS A 156 -12.29 12.22 -18.13
CA CYS A 156 -12.13 11.78 -19.51
C CYS A 156 -12.51 12.86 -20.55
N LYS A 157 -13.47 13.75 -20.21
CA LYS A 157 -13.89 14.86 -21.08
C LYS A 157 -12.95 16.07 -21.00
N ASP A 158 -12.16 16.20 -19.95
CA ASP A 158 -11.24 17.32 -19.77
C ASP A 158 -9.96 17.09 -20.60
N PRO A 159 -9.56 18.02 -21.49
CA PRO A 159 -8.42 17.83 -22.39
C PRO A 159 -7.05 17.65 -21.68
N GLU A 160 -6.90 18.18 -20.48
CA GLU A 160 -5.65 18.05 -19.72
C GLU A 160 -5.68 16.85 -18.77
N LEU A 161 -6.82 16.61 -18.10
CA LEU A 161 -6.95 15.50 -17.17
C LEU A 161 -7.02 14.15 -17.89
N SER A 162 -7.58 14.10 -19.11
CA SER A 162 -7.65 12.88 -19.93
C SER A 162 -6.28 12.33 -20.34
N LYS A 163 -5.24 13.16 -20.33
CA LYS A 163 -3.86 12.74 -20.59
C LYS A 163 -3.17 12.12 -19.39
N GLN A 164 -3.77 12.17 -18.22
CA GLN A 164 -3.21 11.67 -16.97
C GLN A 164 -3.76 10.28 -16.66
N SER A 165 -2.95 9.46 -16.00
CA SER A 165 -3.43 8.19 -15.46
C SER A 165 -4.42 8.43 -14.32
N LEU A 166 -5.46 7.60 -14.27
CA LEU A 166 -6.48 7.61 -13.23
C LEU A 166 -6.50 6.24 -12.54
N GLY A 167 -6.47 6.24 -11.23
CA GLY A 167 -6.68 5.05 -10.40
C GLY A 167 -7.91 5.24 -9.51
N VAL A 168 -8.68 4.18 -9.33
CA VAL A 168 -9.79 4.10 -8.39
C VAL A 168 -9.46 3.03 -7.36
N VAL A 169 -9.58 3.35 -6.08
CA VAL A 169 -9.32 2.43 -4.98
C VAL A 169 -10.58 2.27 -4.15
N THR A 170 -10.96 1.04 -3.86
CA THR A 170 -12.11 0.70 -3.03
C THR A 170 -11.69 -0.11 -1.81
N PHE A 171 -12.50 -0.10 -0.76
CA PHE A 171 -12.24 -0.88 0.45
C PHE A 171 -12.59 -2.37 0.33
N ASN A 172 -13.34 -2.75 -0.71
CA ASN A 172 -13.70 -4.15 -0.95
C ASN A 172 -13.94 -4.43 -2.44
N ILE A 173 -13.88 -5.70 -2.80
CA ILE A 173 -14.00 -6.20 -4.17
C ILE A 173 -15.42 -5.97 -4.72
N SER A 174 -16.48 -6.11 -3.90
CA SER A 174 -17.86 -5.93 -4.35
C SER A 174 -18.11 -4.50 -4.84
N GLN A 175 -17.55 -3.50 -4.16
CA GLN A 175 -17.63 -2.10 -4.58
C GLN A 175 -16.83 -1.86 -5.87
N GLN A 176 -15.67 -2.50 -6.03
CA GLN A 176 -14.90 -2.44 -7.27
C GLN A 176 -15.71 -2.99 -8.43
N HIS A 177 -16.26 -4.19 -8.31
CA HIS A 177 -17.08 -4.80 -9.36
C HIS A 177 -18.27 -3.95 -9.75
N LEU A 178 -18.96 -3.34 -8.76
CA LEU A 178 -20.07 -2.43 -9.05
C LEU A 178 -19.62 -1.23 -9.90
N ILE A 179 -18.46 -0.65 -9.60
CA ILE A 179 -17.91 0.47 -10.39
C ILE A 179 -17.53 0.01 -11.80
N ASP A 180 -16.91 -1.16 -11.93
CA ASP A 180 -16.54 -1.75 -13.23
C ASP A 180 -17.78 -2.03 -14.09
N ASP A 181 -18.84 -2.60 -13.52
CA ASP A 181 -20.11 -2.84 -14.20
C ASP A 181 -20.73 -1.53 -14.68
N LEU A 182 -20.81 -0.51 -13.83
CA LEU A 182 -21.34 0.81 -14.19
C LEU A 182 -20.51 1.51 -15.27
N LEU A 183 -19.19 1.33 -15.27
CA LEU A 183 -18.31 1.84 -16.33
C LEU A 183 -18.59 1.13 -17.66
N ASN A 184 -18.73 -0.19 -17.67
CA ASN A 184 -19.03 -0.98 -18.85
C ASN A 184 -20.42 -0.67 -19.44
N GLU A 185 -21.41 -0.37 -18.60
CA GLU A 185 -22.74 0.07 -19.04
C GLU A 185 -22.72 1.48 -19.65
N ALA A 186 -21.74 2.31 -19.28
CA ALA A 186 -21.68 3.72 -19.66
C ALA A 186 -20.78 4.01 -20.88
N CYS A 187 -20.02 3.02 -21.35
CA CYS A 187 -19.18 3.05 -22.54
C CYS A 187 -19.89 2.45 -23.73
#